data_28a6783bc5dcfe662fce6c5866953c02
#
_entry.id   28a6783bc5dcfe662fce6c5866953c02
#
_cell.length_a   1.000
_cell.length_b   1.000
_cell.length_c   1.000
_cell.angle_alpha   90.00
_cell.angle_beta   90.00
_cell.angle_gamma   90.00
#
_symmetry.space_group_name_H-M   'P 1'
#
loop_
_entity.id
_entity.type
_entity.pdbx_description
1 polymer ?
#
loop_
_entity_poly.entity_id
_entity_poly.type
_entity_poly.pdbx_seq_one_letter_code
_entity_poly.pdbx_strand_id
1 'polypeptide(L)' 'MPNKLILLSGKKFMWDGVEYPSGEGRLEAMKKYKDNGFEVEPHEEEGKAYLYTRRVVQGAVSPSS' A
#
# COMPACT_ATOMS: atom_id res chain seq x y z
N MET A 1 -3.95 13.20 9.93
CA MET A 1 -3.18 11.96 9.73
C MET A 1 -4.13 10.81 9.50
N PRO A 2 -3.83 9.93 8.59
CA PRO A 2 -4.71 8.79 8.36
C PRO A 2 -4.54 7.75 9.44
N ASN A 3 -5.48 6.84 9.50
CA ASN A 3 -5.36 5.71 10.42
C ASN A 3 -4.17 4.87 10.00
N LYS A 4 -3.51 4.29 10.96
CA LYS A 4 -2.35 3.46 10.66
C LYS A 4 -2.76 2.17 9.96
N LEU A 5 -4.00 1.77 10.11
CA LEU A 5 -4.47 0.49 9.61
C LEU A 5 -5.89 0.63 9.12
N ILE A 6 -6.20 0.03 7.99
CA ILE A 6 -7.56 -0.02 7.49
C ILE A 6 -7.87 -1.44 7.06
N LEU A 7 -9.16 -1.74 7.04
CA LEU A 7 -9.63 -3.04 6.57
C LEU A 7 -10.40 -2.83 5.28
N LEU A 8 -9.99 -3.52 4.23
CA LEU A 8 -10.67 -3.44 2.94
C LEU A 8 -10.94 -4.86 2.47
N SER A 9 -12.20 -5.15 2.22
CA SER A 9 -12.61 -6.46 1.74
C SER A 9 -12.04 -7.59 2.60
N GLY A 10 -12.03 -7.36 3.91
CA GLY A 10 -11.53 -8.35 4.83
C GLY A 10 -10.02 -8.44 4.91
N LYS A 11 -9.31 -7.57 4.22
CA LYS A 11 -7.86 -7.57 4.22
C LYS A 11 -7.33 -6.37 4.99
N LYS A 12 -6.26 -6.61 5.72
CA LYS A 12 -5.68 -5.57 6.56
C LYS A 12 -4.56 -4.87 5.80
N PHE A 13 -4.73 -3.57 5.60
CA PHE A 13 -3.73 -2.73 4.98
C PHE A 13 -3.15 -1.79 6.00
N MET A 14 -1.87 -1.50 5.91
CA MET A 14 -1.21 -0.58 6.83
C MET A 14 -0.63 0.59 6.07
N TRP A 15 -0.71 1.77 6.69
CA TRP A 15 -0.14 2.97 6.14
C TRP A 15 1.39 2.83 6.15
N ASP A 16 2.02 3.21 5.04
CA ASP A 16 3.46 3.09 4.94
C ASP A 16 4.22 4.18 5.71
N GLY A 17 3.50 5.09 6.34
CA GLY A 17 4.13 6.13 7.15
C GLY A 17 4.60 7.33 6.36
N VAL A 18 4.32 7.38 5.08
CA VAL A 18 4.80 8.46 4.23
C VAL A 18 3.63 9.33 3.79
N GLU A 19 3.84 10.65 3.80
CA GLU A 19 2.88 11.59 3.29
C GLU A 19 3.40 12.06 1.95
N TYR A 20 2.68 11.74 0.89
CA TYR A 20 3.15 12.06 -0.46
C TYR A 20 2.68 13.44 -0.88
N PRO A 21 3.55 14.22 -1.50
CA PRO A 21 3.17 15.58 -1.89
C PRO A 21 2.21 15.62 -3.07
N SER A 22 2.16 14.55 -3.85
CA SER A 22 1.28 14.53 -5.01
C SER A 22 0.91 13.11 -5.37
N GLY A 23 -0.08 13.00 -6.23
CA GLY A 23 -0.48 11.69 -6.72
C GLY A 23 0.58 11.02 -7.56
N GLU A 24 1.43 11.80 -8.22
CA GLU A 24 2.48 11.23 -9.04
C GLU A 24 3.51 10.52 -8.18
N GLY A 25 3.92 11.16 -7.10
CA GLY A 25 4.87 10.52 -6.20
C GLY A 25 4.30 9.25 -5.59
N ARG A 26 3.01 9.30 -5.24
CA ARG A 26 2.34 8.13 -4.72
C ARG A 26 2.29 7.01 -5.75
N LEU A 27 2.07 7.38 -7.01
CA LEU A 27 1.99 6.39 -8.07
C LEU A 27 3.30 5.63 -8.25
N GLU A 28 4.41 6.34 -8.18
CA GLU A 28 5.71 5.69 -8.28
C GLU A 28 5.95 4.74 -7.12
N ALA A 29 5.55 5.16 -5.92
CA ALA A 29 5.68 4.29 -4.77
C ALA A 29 4.82 3.05 -4.92
N MET A 30 3.61 3.22 -5.46
CA MET A 30 2.73 2.10 -5.70
C MET A 30 3.36 1.06 -6.62
N LYS A 31 4.02 1.53 -7.67
CA LYS A 31 4.69 0.63 -8.60
C LYS A 31 5.80 -0.16 -7.91
N LYS A 32 6.58 0.53 -7.08
CA LYS A 32 7.65 -0.14 -6.36
C LYS A 32 7.12 -1.19 -5.40
N TYR A 33 6.05 -0.86 -4.69
CA TYR A 33 5.46 -1.83 -3.78
C TYR A 33 4.92 -3.04 -4.52
N LYS A 34 4.25 -2.80 -5.65
CA LYS A 34 3.71 -3.91 -6.43
C LYS A 34 4.82 -4.81 -6.95
N ASP A 35 5.92 -4.20 -7.39
CA ASP A 35 7.05 -4.98 -7.87
C ASP A 35 7.65 -5.85 -6.77
N ASN A 36 7.46 -5.45 -5.54
CA ASN A 36 7.98 -6.19 -4.40
C ASN A 36 6.95 -7.13 -3.78
N GLY A 37 5.84 -7.34 -4.46
CA GLY A 37 4.84 -8.28 -3.99
C GLY A 37 3.85 -7.73 -3.00
N PHE A 38 3.66 -6.42 -2.97
CA PHE A 38 2.68 -5.80 -2.09
C PHE A 38 1.42 -5.45 -2.85
N GLU A 39 0.29 -5.50 -2.15
CA GLU A 39 -0.93 -4.86 -2.62
C GLU A 39 -0.96 -3.45 -2.08
N VAL A 40 -1.47 -2.52 -2.87
CA VAL A 40 -1.50 -1.12 -2.47
C VAL A 40 -2.89 -0.55 -2.63
N GLU A 41 -3.21 0.41 -1.76
CA GLU A 41 -4.49 1.12 -1.80
C GLU A 41 -4.22 2.60 -1.65
N PRO A 42 -4.51 3.39 -2.65
CA PRO A 42 -4.32 4.83 -2.52
C PRO A 42 -5.39 5.44 -1.62
N HIS A 43 -5.01 6.46 -0.89
CA HIS A 43 -5.92 7.14 0.03
C HIS A 43 -5.62 8.63 -0.01
N GLU A 44 -6.66 9.44 0.10
CA GLU A 44 -6.49 10.88 0.17
C GLU A 44 -7.27 11.41 1.34
N GLU A 45 -6.68 12.34 2.06
CA GLU A 45 -7.33 12.91 3.21
C GLU A 45 -6.83 14.34 3.36
N GLU A 46 -7.75 15.28 3.44
CA GLU A 46 -7.42 16.70 3.65
C GLU A 46 -6.40 17.22 2.63
N GLY A 47 -6.55 16.80 1.39
CA GLY A 47 -5.69 17.29 0.33
C GLY A 47 -4.32 16.65 0.26
N LYS A 48 -4.09 15.65 1.07
CA LYS A 48 -2.80 14.96 1.11
C LYS A 48 -2.95 13.54 0.62
N ALA A 49 -1.92 13.05 -0.02
CA ALA A 49 -1.93 11.70 -0.58
C ALA A 49 -1.24 10.72 0.36
N TYR A 50 -1.88 9.61 0.58
CA TYR A 50 -1.35 8.56 1.44
C TYR A 50 -1.46 7.23 0.73
N LEU A 51 -0.72 6.25 1.20
CA LEU A 51 -0.70 4.93 0.59
C LEU A 51 -0.75 3.87 1.66
N TYR A 52 -1.68 2.95 1.52
CA TYR A 52 -1.77 1.78 2.38
C TYR A 52 -1.25 0.57 1.62
N THR A 53 -0.52 -0.27 2.31
CA THR A 53 0.09 -1.44 1.69
C THR A 53 -0.21 -2.68 2.49
N ARG A 54 -0.16 -3.81 1.80
CA ARG A 54 -0.36 -5.10 2.42
C ARG A 54 0.60 -6.08 1.77
N ARG A 55 1.40 -6.72 2.58
CA ARG A 55 2.31 -7.72 2.05
C ARG A 55 1.55 -8.96 1.66
N VAL A 56 1.69 -9.37 0.42
CA VAL A 56 1.04 -10.58 -0.06
C VAL A 56 2.00 -11.74 0.08
N VAL A 57 1.65 -12.64 0.96
CA VAL A 57 2.42 -13.86 1.09
C VAL A 57 1.86 -14.83 0.09
N GLN A 58 2.61 -15.14 -0.90
CA GLN A 58 2.11 -16.02 -1.89
C GLN A 58 2.34 -17.37 -1.52
N GLY A 59 1.91 -17.73 -0.58
CA GLY A 59 1.83 -19.01 -0.31
C GLY A 59 2.97 -19.76 -0.34
N ALA A 60 2.85 -20.27 0.04
CA ALA A 60 3.58 -21.13 0.10
C ALA A 60 4.02 -21.56 -1.15
N VAL A 61 3.83 -21.19 -1.76
CA VAL A 61 4.08 -21.58 -2.90
C VAL A 61 5.30 -21.40 -3.34
N SER A 62 5.75 -21.58 -3.28
CA SER A 62 6.55 -21.43 -3.77
C SER A 62 7.15 -21.65 -4.29
N PRO A 63 7.47 -21.93 -4.53
CA PRO A 63 8.06 -22.07 -5.02
C PRO A 63 8.72 -21.86 -5.56
N SER A 64 8.96 -21.99 -5.63
CA SER A 64 9.45 -21.88 -6.11
C SER A 64 9.78 -21.62 -6.44
N SER A 65 9.72 -21.70 -6.23
CA SER A 65 9.88 -21.57 -6.51
C SER A 65 10.10 -21.48 -6.67
#